data_674911cec7927badbc895bf3ac4c447e
#
_entry.id   674911cec7927badbc895bf3ac4c447e
#
_cell.length_a   1.000
_cell.length_b   1.000
_cell.length_c   1.000
_cell.angle_alpha   90.00
_cell.angle_beta   90.00
_cell.angle_gamma   90.00
#
_symmetry.space_group_name_H-M   'P 1'
#
loop_
_entity.id
_entity.type
_entity.pdbx_description
1 polymer ?
#
loop_
_entity_poly.entity_id
_entity_poly.type
_entity_poly.pdbx_seq_one_letter_code
_entity_poly.pdbx_strand_id
1 'polypeptide(L)'
;MKTKLLIFNLLFSYLLLAQTIEERDKMLQTYNLEKVNNLIEELKLGEIEKEQMLDEYVALNPDVKRDYYENGKHYVLYNILGNKPIYMSTNNLKSAISTKTTSLSPGGDLGLDLEGEGMTIGIWELDYPLATHQEFMNSDGTSRVSAIDTNNPDVGGGHASHVAGTLGASGVNGQAKGMAPKSYIVAGNVAGHKTETANEHLNSGMLVSNHSYGIVVDEDSDPWFFGSYASFNYAGSLNDGARSWDQILYNTPYYTKIESAGNDGNFNYEGGLGQGLDKLTGSTVCKNNLVIANANISVNIPPFGNPSITGASLAQSSSQGPTDDGRIKPDITGRGTNVYSCDDITESSYGNSTGTSMSAPGVAGSLLLLQEHYNNLNSSYMRSSTLKGLVCHTATDDAENPNILQASYPGPDPFWGWGLLNAEFAAQTITAAQTDVAVVEERILNNNDIYSFTVTVSESEKFMATICWTDPAGQTQNGILNSTTPALVSDLDLRITDSDNNEYFPWKLDLSNPVSYTHLRAHET
;
A
#
# COMPACT_ATOMS: atom_id res chain seq x y z
N MET A 1 62.02 -26.57 -4.23
CA MET A 1 61.36 -25.34 -4.69
C MET A 1 59.87 -25.59 -4.68
N LYS A 2 59.14 -25.02 -3.73
CA LYS A 2 57.64 -25.07 -3.66
C LYS A 2 57.13 -23.68 -4.01
N THR A 3 56.58 -23.55 -5.21
CA THR A 3 55.96 -22.32 -5.70
C THR A 3 54.63 -22.17 -5.01
N LYS A 4 54.48 -21.14 -4.15
CA LYS A 4 53.18 -20.75 -3.57
C LYS A 4 52.43 -19.92 -4.60
N LEU A 5 51.30 -20.45 -5.09
CA LEU A 5 50.34 -19.73 -5.89
C LEU A 5 49.55 -18.79 -4.96
N LEU A 6 49.79 -17.51 -5.08
CA LEU A 6 49.03 -16.47 -4.38
C LEU A 6 47.74 -16.22 -5.18
N ILE A 7 46.65 -16.77 -4.71
CA ILE A 7 45.29 -16.41 -5.24
C ILE A 7 44.93 -15.07 -4.65
N PHE A 8 44.98 -14.06 -5.48
CA PHE A 8 44.48 -12.71 -5.18
C PHE A 8 42.98 -12.74 -5.31
N ASN A 9 42.28 -12.96 -4.18
CA ASN A 9 40.82 -12.73 -4.12
C ASN A 9 40.58 -11.21 -4.21
N LEU A 10 40.28 -10.73 -5.40
CA LEU A 10 39.62 -9.45 -5.57
C LEU A 10 38.20 -9.62 -4.98
N LEU A 11 38.03 -9.17 -3.74
CA LEU A 11 36.72 -8.84 -3.18
C LEU A 11 36.17 -7.67 -4.00
N PHE A 12 35.40 -7.97 -5.03
CA PHE A 12 34.40 -7.04 -5.54
C PHE A 12 33.38 -6.88 -4.42
N SER A 13 33.47 -5.80 -3.67
CA SER A 13 32.34 -5.29 -2.93
C SER A 13 31.29 -4.89 -3.96
N TYR A 14 30.40 -5.80 -4.28
CA TYR A 14 29.13 -5.45 -4.88
C TYR A 14 28.43 -4.52 -3.88
N LEU A 15 28.35 -3.25 -4.20
CA LEU A 15 27.30 -2.41 -3.65
C LEU A 15 26.01 -3.13 -4.03
N LEU A 16 25.38 -3.77 -3.05
CA LEU A 16 24.07 -4.41 -3.19
C LEU A 16 23.05 -3.28 -3.39
N LEU A 17 22.89 -2.85 -4.63
CA LEU A 17 21.74 -2.06 -5.03
C LEU A 17 20.54 -3.01 -5.01
N ALA A 18 19.41 -2.53 -4.56
CA ALA A 18 18.17 -3.29 -4.36
C ALA A 18 17.68 -4.03 -5.61
N GLN A 19 17.88 -3.40 -6.76
CA GLN A 19 17.71 -3.97 -8.08
C GLN A 19 19.04 -3.85 -8.81
N THR A 20 19.32 -4.78 -9.69
CA THR A 20 20.49 -4.64 -10.55
C THR A 20 20.32 -3.39 -11.43
N ILE A 21 21.43 -2.76 -11.80
CA ILE A 21 21.42 -1.61 -12.72
C ILE A 21 20.65 -1.97 -14.01
N GLU A 22 20.81 -3.21 -14.49
CA GLU A 22 20.12 -3.68 -15.70
C GLU A 22 18.61 -3.75 -15.52
N GLU A 23 18.12 -4.24 -14.40
CA GLU A 23 16.67 -4.31 -14.09
C GLU A 23 16.06 -2.92 -13.96
N ARG A 24 16.73 -2.03 -13.22
CA ARG A 24 16.31 -0.63 -13.13
C ARG A 24 16.27 0.03 -14.50
N ASP A 25 17.33 -0.11 -15.30
CA ASP A 25 17.42 0.51 -16.62
C ASP A 25 16.33 -0.02 -17.57
N LYS A 26 15.94 -1.30 -17.49
CA LYS A 26 14.79 -1.85 -18.22
C LYS A 26 13.48 -1.17 -17.83
N MET A 27 13.24 -0.93 -16.54
CA MET A 27 12.05 -0.20 -16.08
C MET A 27 12.08 1.24 -16.59
N LEU A 28 13.18 1.95 -16.39
CA LEU A 28 13.31 3.37 -16.75
C LEU A 28 13.17 3.63 -18.26
N GLN A 29 13.53 2.68 -19.13
CA GLN A 29 13.30 2.78 -20.57
C GLN A 29 11.82 2.91 -20.96
N THR A 30 10.91 2.49 -20.09
CA THR A 30 9.46 2.60 -20.33
C THR A 30 8.89 3.96 -19.86
N TYR A 31 9.69 4.80 -19.20
CA TYR A 31 9.24 6.05 -18.60
C TYR A 31 9.49 7.25 -19.50
N ASN A 32 8.64 8.25 -19.39
CA ASN A 32 8.96 9.60 -19.83
C ASN A 32 9.73 10.32 -18.71
N LEU A 33 11.05 10.10 -18.66
CA LEU A 33 11.91 10.65 -17.59
C LEU A 33 11.88 12.17 -17.52
N GLU A 34 11.77 12.86 -18.64
CA GLU A 34 11.63 14.33 -18.67
C GLU A 34 10.38 14.76 -17.91
N LYS A 35 9.25 14.07 -18.16
CA LYS A 35 7.99 14.38 -17.47
C LYS A 35 8.04 14.07 -15.98
N VAL A 36 8.69 12.97 -15.59
CA VAL A 36 8.86 12.60 -14.17
C VAL A 36 9.74 13.61 -13.46
N ASN A 37 10.89 13.98 -14.04
CA ASN A 37 11.81 14.97 -13.44
C ASN A 37 11.16 16.37 -13.33
N ASN A 38 10.41 16.80 -14.33
CA ASN A 38 9.68 18.06 -14.25
C ASN A 38 8.63 18.05 -13.15
N LEU A 39 7.91 16.93 -12.98
CA LEU A 39 6.94 16.75 -11.90
C LEU A 39 7.62 16.78 -10.52
N ILE A 40 8.78 16.13 -10.37
CA ILE A 40 9.56 16.14 -9.12
C ILE A 40 9.94 17.57 -8.73
N GLU A 41 10.46 18.38 -9.67
CA GLU A 41 10.81 19.78 -9.40
C GLU A 41 9.57 20.65 -9.07
N GLU A 42 8.46 20.38 -9.73
CA GLU A 42 7.18 21.05 -9.44
C GLU A 42 6.68 20.70 -8.02
N LEU A 43 6.71 19.43 -7.63
CA LEU A 43 6.32 18.95 -6.29
C LEU A 43 7.20 19.55 -5.19
N LYS A 44 8.51 19.57 -5.39
CA LYS A 44 9.49 20.13 -4.47
C LYS A 44 9.25 21.62 -4.17
N LEU A 45 8.90 22.40 -5.19
CA LEU A 45 8.51 23.80 -4.99
C LEU A 45 7.25 23.91 -4.13
N GLY A 46 6.23 23.06 -4.38
CA GLY A 46 5.00 23.03 -3.60
C GLY A 46 5.22 22.60 -2.14
N GLU A 47 6.15 21.70 -1.87
CA GLU A 47 6.52 21.29 -0.51
C GLU A 47 7.18 22.44 0.27
N ILE A 48 8.07 23.19 -0.37
CA ILE A 48 8.72 24.38 0.24
C ILE A 48 7.67 25.46 0.57
N GLU A 49 6.77 25.76 -0.37
CA GLU A 49 5.70 26.73 -0.16
C GLU A 49 4.76 26.32 0.98
N LYS A 50 4.43 25.01 1.06
CA LYS A 50 3.61 24.46 2.14
C LYS A 50 4.26 24.66 3.51
N GLU A 51 5.54 24.30 3.66
CA GLU A 51 6.26 24.47 4.93
C GLU A 51 6.29 25.93 5.39
N GLN A 52 6.56 26.86 4.48
CA GLN A 52 6.52 28.29 4.78
C GLN A 52 5.13 28.73 5.28
N MET A 53 4.08 28.30 4.60
CA MET A 53 2.70 28.59 4.98
C MET A 53 2.35 28.05 6.37
N LEU A 54 2.79 26.83 6.71
CA LEU A 54 2.54 26.23 8.01
C LEU A 54 3.26 26.99 9.13
N ASP A 55 4.49 27.43 8.91
CA ASP A 55 5.26 28.24 9.88
C ASP A 55 4.61 29.62 10.12
N GLU A 56 4.16 30.28 9.05
CA GLU A 56 3.42 31.53 9.15
C GLU A 56 2.10 31.35 9.92
N TYR A 57 1.38 30.27 9.65
CA TYR A 57 0.11 29.97 10.32
C TYR A 57 0.30 29.74 11.82
N VAL A 58 1.27 28.93 12.23
CA VAL A 58 1.59 28.69 13.64
C VAL A 58 2.03 29.96 14.34
N ALA A 59 2.82 30.81 13.68
CA ALA A 59 3.23 32.11 14.21
C ALA A 59 2.03 33.03 14.50
N LEU A 60 0.98 32.95 13.69
CA LEU A 60 -0.27 33.73 13.87
C LEU A 60 -1.28 33.07 14.83
N ASN A 61 -1.14 31.77 15.11
CA ASN A 61 -2.06 30.97 15.92
C ASN A 61 -1.27 30.23 17.02
N PRO A 62 -0.90 30.88 18.14
CA PRO A 62 -0.02 30.31 19.17
C PRO A 62 -0.53 29.04 19.86
N ASP A 63 -1.83 28.76 19.80
CA ASP A 63 -2.45 27.55 20.35
C ASP A 63 -2.30 26.35 19.42
N VAL A 64 -1.96 26.57 18.17
CA VAL A 64 -1.71 25.53 17.17
C VAL A 64 -0.28 25.03 17.29
N LYS A 65 -0.12 23.72 17.50
CA LYS A 65 1.20 23.09 17.61
C LYS A 65 1.61 22.51 16.26
N ARG A 66 2.88 22.62 15.90
CA ARG A 66 3.45 21.91 14.73
C ARG A 66 3.45 20.40 14.95
N ASP A 67 3.70 20.01 16.19
CA ASP A 67 3.93 18.62 16.59
C ASP A 67 3.47 18.43 18.05
N TYR A 68 2.73 17.34 18.34
CA TYR A 68 2.33 16.99 19.71
C TYR A 68 1.85 15.54 19.82
N TYR A 69 1.90 15.02 21.06
CA TYR A 69 1.35 13.72 21.42
C TYR A 69 0.11 13.89 22.31
N GLU A 70 -0.95 13.17 21.97
CA GLU A 70 -2.19 13.14 22.75
C GLU A 70 -2.86 11.78 22.62
N ASN A 71 -3.34 11.22 23.74
CA ASN A 71 -4.01 9.91 23.80
C ASN A 71 -3.23 8.77 23.12
N GLY A 72 -1.90 8.81 23.19
CA GLY A 72 -1.02 7.80 22.58
C GLY A 72 -0.85 7.93 21.05
N LYS A 73 -1.37 8.98 20.44
CA LYS A 73 -1.18 9.31 19.02
C LYS A 73 -0.20 10.47 18.87
N HIS A 74 0.63 10.41 17.87
CA HIS A 74 1.47 11.50 17.42
C HIS A 74 0.73 12.32 16.37
N TYR A 75 0.71 13.63 16.47
CA TYR A 75 0.05 14.57 15.57
C TYR A 75 1.08 15.54 15.00
N VAL A 76 1.16 15.64 13.68
CA VAL A 76 2.00 16.62 12.98
C VAL A 76 1.11 17.50 12.10
N LEU A 77 1.26 18.81 12.21
CA LEU A 77 0.54 19.77 11.39
C LEU A 77 0.95 19.60 9.92
N TYR A 78 0.03 19.13 9.10
CA TYR A 78 0.29 18.74 7.71
C TYR A 78 -0.13 19.81 6.70
N ASN A 79 -1.25 20.47 6.92
CA ASN A 79 -1.78 21.48 6.01
C ASN A 79 -2.75 22.43 6.71
N ILE A 80 -3.22 23.45 5.99
CA ILE A 80 -4.30 24.36 6.43
C ILE A 80 -5.41 24.34 5.38
N LEU A 81 -6.63 24.06 5.81
CA LEU A 81 -7.80 24.08 4.93
C LEU A 81 -8.85 25.05 5.49
N GLY A 82 -9.26 26.04 4.71
CA GLY A 82 -10.27 27.01 5.14
C GLY A 82 -9.95 27.70 6.46
N ASN A 83 -8.67 27.98 6.75
CA ASN A 83 -8.15 28.52 8.01
C ASN A 83 -8.26 27.58 9.23
N LYS A 84 -8.42 26.27 8.99
CA LYS A 84 -8.36 25.22 10.01
C LYS A 84 -7.07 24.41 9.88
N PRO A 85 -6.39 24.06 11.00
CA PRO A 85 -5.22 23.19 10.95
C PRO A 85 -5.64 21.76 10.62
N ILE A 86 -4.92 21.13 9.68
CA ILE A 86 -5.08 19.72 9.33
C ILE A 86 -3.88 18.96 9.86
N TYR A 87 -4.13 17.93 10.68
CA TYR A 87 -3.10 17.09 11.26
C TYR A 87 -3.06 15.72 10.60
N MET A 88 -1.86 15.16 10.49
CA MET A 88 -1.62 13.74 10.29
C MET A 88 -1.39 13.04 11.62
N SER A 89 -1.79 11.78 11.75
CA SER A 89 -1.54 10.96 12.92
C SER A 89 -1.28 9.49 12.59
N THR A 90 -0.73 8.75 13.55
CA THR A 90 -0.19 7.39 13.43
C THR A 90 -1.01 6.34 14.17
N ASN A 91 -1.01 5.08 13.69
CA ASN A 91 -1.67 3.94 14.36
C ASN A 91 -1.17 2.56 13.86
N ASN A 92 -1.31 1.47 14.63
CA ASN A 92 -0.52 0.23 14.58
C ASN A 92 -1.25 -1.11 14.56
N LEU A 93 -0.72 -2.21 14.12
CA LEU A 93 -0.14 -3.54 14.45
C LEU A 93 -0.66 -4.90 13.86
N LYS A 94 0.10 -6.13 13.70
CA LYS A 94 0.25 -7.64 13.47
C LYS A 94 -0.19 -8.39 12.21
N SER A 95 0.66 -9.31 11.50
CA SER A 95 0.29 -9.63 10.14
C SER A 95 0.70 -10.93 9.40
N ALA A 96 1.90 -11.51 9.53
CA ALA A 96 2.42 -12.48 8.54
C ALA A 96 1.58 -13.75 8.27
N ILE A 97 1.09 -14.40 9.31
CA ILE A 97 0.26 -15.62 9.17
C ILE A 97 -1.09 -15.30 8.52
N SER A 98 -1.65 -14.16 8.88
CA SER A 98 -2.99 -13.75 8.43
C SER A 98 -3.04 -13.44 6.93
N THR A 99 -1.96 -12.90 6.38
CA THR A 99 -1.81 -12.57 4.96
C THR A 99 -1.21 -13.74 4.15
N LYS A 100 -0.99 -14.90 4.78
CA LYS A 100 -0.36 -16.05 4.16
C LYS A 100 1.07 -15.81 3.64
N THR A 101 1.74 -14.77 4.12
CA THR A 101 3.12 -14.42 3.75
C THR A 101 4.11 -15.49 4.21
N THR A 102 3.81 -16.17 5.32
CA THR A 102 4.62 -17.29 5.81
C THR A 102 4.78 -18.43 4.80
N SER A 103 3.82 -18.62 3.89
CA SER A 103 3.92 -19.65 2.84
C SER A 103 5.00 -19.36 1.80
N LEU A 104 5.43 -18.07 1.66
CA LEU A 104 6.46 -17.63 0.73
C LEU A 104 7.87 -17.70 1.33
N SER A 105 7.97 -17.62 2.65
CA SER A 105 9.23 -17.53 3.39
C SER A 105 9.96 -18.88 3.47
N PRO A 106 11.25 -18.92 3.87
CA PRO A 106 11.99 -20.16 4.06
C PRO A 106 11.27 -21.16 4.97
N GLY A 107 11.10 -22.37 4.44
CA GLY A 107 10.34 -23.44 5.11
C GLY A 107 8.82 -23.29 5.04
N GLY A 108 8.29 -22.35 4.28
CA GLY A 108 6.86 -22.20 4.01
C GLY A 108 6.33 -23.23 3.01
N ASP A 109 5.01 -23.32 2.91
CA ASP A 109 4.32 -24.40 2.16
C ASP A 109 4.63 -24.39 0.65
N LEU A 110 5.02 -23.24 0.09
CA LEU A 110 5.35 -23.12 -1.34
C LEU A 110 6.81 -23.43 -1.67
N GLY A 111 7.71 -23.49 -0.67
CA GLY A 111 9.14 -23.74 -0.86
C GLY A 111 9.85 -22.70 -1.72
N LEU A 112 9.41 -21.43 -1.65
CA LEU A 112 9.96 -20.33 -2.47
C LEU A 112 11.17 -19.65 -1.83
N ASP A 113 11.32 -19.76 -0.51
CA ASP A 113 12.42 -19.20 0.29
C ASP A 113 12.66 -17.68 0.08
N LEU A 114 11.59 -16.89 -0.07
CA LEU A 114 11.66 -15.45 -0.31
C LEU A 114 11.86 -14.67 0.99
N GLU A 115 12.76 -13.70 0.99
CA GLU A 115 13.08 -12.85 2.14
C GLU A 115 13.29 -11.36 1.77
N GLY A 116 13.12 -10.96 0.51
CA GLY A 116 13.38 -9.60 0.02
C GLY A 116 14.88 -9.30 -0.12
N GLU A 117 15.73 -10.32 -0.28
CA GLU A 117 17.18 -10.15 -0.35
C GLU A 117 17.59 -9.35 -1.58
N GLY A 118 18.39 -8.28 -1.36
CA GLY A 118 18.83 -7.39 -2.43
C GLY A 118 17.78 -6.41 -2.94
N MET A 119 16.62 -6.32 -2.29
CA MET A 119 15.55 -5.37 -2.65
C MET A 119 15.44 -4.23 -1.64
N THR A 120 15.04 -3.06 -2.12
CA THR A 120 14.75 -1.89 -1.29
C THR A 120 13.24 -1.66 -1.18
N ILE A 121 12.79 -1.37 0.04
CA ILE A 121 11.44 -0.92 0.32
C ILE A 121 11.48 0.41 1.06
N GLY A 122 10.54 1.33 0.72
CA GLY A 122 10.47 2.63 1.36
C GLY A 122 9.48 2.66 2.51
N ILE A 123 9.76 3.48 3.51
CA ILE A 123 8.76 3.92 4.48
C ILE A 123 8.79 5.43 4.59
N TRP A 124 7.63 6.06 4.60
CA TRP A 124 7.48 7.47 4.93
C TRP A 124 6.54 7.58 6.13
N GLU A 125 7.04 8.26 7.17
CA GLU A 125 6.38 8.35 8.47
C GLU A 125 6.47 9.76 9.04
N LEU A 126 5.93 9.99 10.23
CA LEU A 126 6.09 11.25 10.96
C LEU A 126 7.44 11.34 11.67
N ASP A 127 8.01 10.17 11.99
CA ASP A 127 9.31 9.96 12.63
C ASP A 127 10.16 8.99 11.79
N TYR A 128 11.37 8.70 12.25
CA TYR A 128 12.27 7.73 11.64
C TYR A 128 12.33 6.44 12.48
N PRO A 129 12.56 5.27 11.87
CA PRO A 129 12.84 4.07 12.65
C PRO A 129 14.19 4.19 13.36
N LEU A 130 14.30 3.58 14.55
CA LEU A 130 15.57 3.44 15.25
C LEU A 130 16.51 2.53 14.45
N ALA A 131 17.35 3.14 13.62
CA ALA A 131 18.20 2.42 12.65
C ALA A 131 19.21 1.47 13.32
N THR A 132 19.58 1.74 14.59
CA THR A 132 20.49 0.90 15.41
C THR A 132 19.77 -0.27 16.08
N HIS A 133 18.45 -0.41 15.94
CA HIS A 133 17.72 -1.53 16.53
C HIS A 133 18.25 -2.87 15.96
N GLN A 134 18.47 -3.87 16.85
CA GLN A 134 19.11 -5.15 16.49
C GLN A 134 18.46 -5.89 15.31
N GLU A 135 17.18 -5.68 15.06
CA GLU A 135 16.43 -6.28 13.95
C GLU A 135 16.81 -5.68 12.58
N PHE A 136 17.47 -4.54 12.57
CA PHE A 136 17.90 -3.88 11.34
C PHE A 136 19.38 -3.99 11.06
N MET A 137 20.14 -4.61 11.96
CA MET A 137 21.60 -4.70 11.84
C MET A 137 22.04 -5.88 10.99
N ASN A 138 22.99 -5.63 10.09
CA ASN A 138 23.74 -6.65 9.38
C ASN A 138 24.80 -7.28 10.28
N SER A 139 25.32 -8.43 9.91
CA SER A 139 26.38 -9.12 10.65
C SER A 139 27.71 -8.36 10.71
N ASP A 140 27.92 -7.40 9.81
CA ASP A 140 29.10 -6.52 9.79
C ASP A 140 28.93 -5.25 10.65
N GLY A 141 27.78 -5.09 11.32
CA GLY A 141 27.48 -3.96 12.16
C GLY A 141 26.90 -2.73 11.42
N THR A 142 26.62 -2.84 10.13
CA THR A 142 25.90 -1.80 9.38
C THR A 142 24.39 -1.98 9.52
N SER A 143 23.62 -0.89 9.43
CA SER A 143 22.16 -0.94 9.41
C SER A 143 21.63 -1.18 8.00
N ARG A 144 20.52 -1.93 7.89
CA ARG A 144 19.68 -2.04 6.68
C ARG A 144 18.69 -0.88 6.53
N VAL A 145 18.59 -0.01 7.53
CA VAL A 145 17.76 1.19 7.49
C VAL A 145 18.62 2.40 7.16
N SER A 146 18.25 3.19 6.17
CA SER A 146 18.85 4.46 5.83
C SER A 146 17.80 5.57 5.79
N ALA A 147 18.02 6.66 6.53
CA ALA A 147 17.19 7.85 6.46
C ALA A 147 17.74 8.80 5.37
N ILE A 148 16.86 9.36 4.54
CA ILE A 148 17.26 10.16 3.36
C ILE A 148 17.21 11.67 3.61
N ASP A 149 16.50 12.13 4.62
CA ASP A 149 16.23 13.54 4.91
C ASP A 149 16.59 13.97 6.34
N THR A 150 17.30 13.13 7.10
CA THR A 150 17.81 13.44 8.42
C THR A 150 19.30 13.13 8.56
N ASN A 151 19.99 13.93 9.37
CA ASN A 151 21.38 13.68 9.76
C ASN A 151 21.49 12.91 11.09
N ASN A 152 20.39 12.51 11.71
CA ASN A 152 20.37 11.82 13.00
C ASN A 152 19.38 10.64 12.98
N PRO A 153 19.68 9.55 12.24
CA PRO A 153 18.82 8.38 12.15
C PRO A 153 18.78 7.55 13.44
N ASP A 154 19.63 7.85 14.43
CA ASP A 154 19.71 7.12 15.70
C ASP A 154 18.70 7.60 16.74
N VAL A 155 17.92 8.64 16.43
CA VAL A 155 16.80 9.11 17.26
C VAL A 155 15.53 8.61 16.61
N GLY A 156 15.10 7.42 17.00
CA GLY A 156 13.90 6.78 16.44
C GLY A 156 12.60 7.26 17.08
N GLY A 157 11.50 7.10 16.35
CA GLY A 157 10.13 7.17 16.85
C GLY A 157 9.53 5.77 16.95
N GLY A 158 8.77 5.51 18.02
CA GLY A 158 8.21 4.19 18.29
C GLY A 158 7.30 3.68 17.17
N HIS A 159 6.54 4.59 16.56
CA HIS A 159 5.67 4.24 15.43
C HIS A 159 6.47 3.82 14.19
N ALA A 160 7.41 4.64 13.74
CA ALA A 160 8.23 4.34 12.57
C ALA A 160 9.07 3.07 12.78
N SER A 161 9.62 2.86 13.98
CA SER A 161 10.35 1.63 14.35
C SER A 161 9.45 0.40 14.26
N HIS A 162 8.20 0.52 14.68
CA HIS A 162 7.23 -0.55 14.64
C HIS A 162 6.79 -0.89 13.21
N VAL A 163 6.54 0.12 12.38
CA VAL A 163 6.24 -0.02 10.93
C VAL A 163 7.40 -0.70 10.21
N ALA A 164 8.62 -0.19 10.40
CA ALA A 164 9.83 -0.76 9.78
C ALA A 164 10.05 -2.21 10.23
N GLY A 165 9.83 -2.51 11.51
CA GLY A 165 9.94 -3.87 12.04
C GLY A 165 8.90 -4.82 11.46
N THR A 166 7.64 -4.39 11.35
CA THR A 166 6.57 -5.18 10.73
C THR A 166 6.90 -5.52 9.27
N LEU A 167 7.52 -4.60 8.58
CA LEU A 167 7.93 -4.75 7.19
C LEU A 167 9.17 -5.64 7.03
N GLY A 168 10.25 -5.37 7.81
CA GLY A 168 11.55 -5.92 7.49
C GLY A 168 12.45 -6.29 8.68
N ALA A 169 11.92 -6.53 9.91
CA ALA A 169 12.72 -7.05 11.01
C ALA A 169 13.35 -8.40 10.64
N SER A 170 14.65 -8.57 10.92
CA SER A 170 15.41 -9.77 10.53
C SER A 170 14.98 -11.05 11.25
N GLY A 171 14.29 -10.94 12.39
CA GLY A 171 13.85 -12.08 13.19
C GLY A 171 14.85 -12.52 14.23
N VAL A 172 15.70 -11.64 14.75
CA VAL A 172 16.46 -11.87 15.99
C VAL A 172 15.49 -12.31 17.09
N ASN A 173 14.35 -11.61 17.18
CA ASN A 173 13.17 -12.11 17.88
C ASN A 173 12.19 -12.68 16.85
N GLY A 174 12.08 -14.01 16.77
CA GLY A 174 11.23 -14.68 15.79
C GLY A 174 9.73 -14.31 15.85
N GLN A 175 9.25 -13.78 16.97
CA GLN A 175 7.88 -13.28 17.09
C GLN A 175 7.67 -11.92 16.43
N ALA A 176 8.75 -11.16 16.24
CA ALA A 176 8.78 -9.85 15.62
C ALA A 176 9.29 -9.86 14.17
N LYS A 177 9.62 -11.04 13.62
CA LYS A 177 10.14 -11.16 12.25
C LYS A 177 9.22 -10.45 11.25
N GLY A 178 9.80 -9.57 10.45
CA GLY A 178 9.11 -8.83 9.39
C GLY A 178 8.77 -9.69 8.16
N MET A 179 7.98 -9.15 7.24
CA MET A 179 7.55 -9.85 6.03
C MET A 179 8.71 -10.07 5.06
N ALA A 180 9.56 -9.06 4.89
CA ALA A 180 10.72 -9.07 3.99
C ALA A 180 12.02 -8.85 4.80
N PRO A 181 12.47 -9.86 5.58
CA PRO A 181 13.46 -9.70 6.65
C PRO A 181 14.89 -9.38 6.16
N LYS A 182 15.16 -9.51 4.87
CA LYS A 182 16.46 -9.18 4.28
C LYS A 182 16.45 -7.95 3.38
N SER A 183 15.30 -7.28 3.23
CA SER A 183 15.21 -6.05 2.44
C SER A 183 15.98 -4.90 3.09
N TYR A 184 16.46 -3.97 2.26
CA TYR A 184 16.90 -2.65 2.69
C TYR A 184 15.70 -1.73 2.87
N ILE A 185 15.72 -0.89 3.89
CA ILE A 185 14.64 0.05 4.20
C ILE A 185 15.16 1.47 4.03
N VAL A 186 14.55 2.21 3.12
CA VAL A 186 14.76 3.65 2.99
C VAL A 186 13.65 4.37 3.75
N ALA A 187 14.04 5.28 4.65
CA ALA A 187 13.11 6.00 5.52
C ALA A 187 13.14 7.50 5.22
N GLY A 188 11.97 8.09 5.05
CA GLY A 188 11.77 9.52 4.86
C GLY A 188 10.67 10.07 5.77
N ASN A 189 10.63 11.40 5.93
CA ASN A 189 9.60 12.11 6.66
C ASN A 189 8.45 12.53 5.75
N VAL A 190 7.26 12.66 6.32
CA VAL A 190 6.05 13.08 5.61
C VAL A 190 6.19 14.45 4.92
N ALA A 191 7.08 15.31 5.39
CA ALA A 191 7.26 16.67 4.84
C ALA A 191 7.71 16.63 3.36
N GLY A 192 8.66 15.73 3.01
CA GLY A 192 9.19 15.57 1.66
C GLY A 192 8.64 14.38 0.88
N HIS A 193 7.64 13.68 1.39
CA HIS A 193 7.26 12.32 0.99
C HIS A 193 7.02 12.11 -0.51
N LYS A 194 6.48 13.07 -1.24
CA LYS A 194 6.19 12.94 -2.68
C LYS A 194 7.43 13.04 -3.55
N THR A 195 8.22 14.07 -3.30
CA THR A 195 9.48 14.30 -4.02
C THR A 195 10.48 13.20 -3.73
N GLU A 196 10.60 12.81 -2.48
CA GLU A 196 11.54 11.80 -2.03
C GLU A 196 11.20 10.42 -2.56
N THR A 197 9.94 9.98 -2.47
CA THR A 197 9.51 8.70 -3.04
C THR A 197 9.72 8.61 -4.54
N ALA A 198 9.39 9.69 -5.27
CA ALA A 198 9.60 9.72 -6.71
C ALA A 198 11.10 9.67 -7.06
N ASN A 199 11.94 10.43 -6.34
CA ASN A 199 13.39 10.41 -6.51
C ASN A 199 13.98 9.04 -6.15
N GLU A 200 13.56 8.46 -5.02
CA GLU A 200 14.07 7.17 -4.56
C GLU A 200 13.72 6.06 -5.54
N HIS A 201 12.49 6.03 -6.06
CA HIS A 201 12.10 5.09 -7.09
C HIS A 201 13.00 5.21 -8.34
N LEU A 202 13.31 6.43 -8.80
CA LEU A 202 14.18 6.65 -9.96
C LEU A 202 15.65 6.28 -9.68
N ASN A 203 16.14 6.54 -8.48
CA ASN A 203 17.55 6.40 -8.12
C ASN A 203 17.93 4.96 -7.72
N SER A 204 17.14 4.32 -6.86
CA SER A 204 17.41 2.96 -6.36
C SER A 204 16.60 1.87 -7.08
N GLY A 205 15.53 2.24 -7.78
CA GLY A 205 14.57 1.29 -8.35
C GLY A 205 13.57 0.75 -7.33
N MET A 206 13.39 1.44 -6.20
CA MET A 206 12.40 1.07 -5.17
C MET A 206 11.02 0.83 -5.78
N LEU A 207 10.47 -0.37 -5.62
CA LEU A 207 9.21 -0.79 -6.24
C LEU A 207 8.00 -0.55 -5.35
N VAL A 208 8.18 -0.60 -4.04
CA VAL A 208 7.11 -0.53 -3.04
C VAL A 208 7.51 0.42 -1.92
N SER A 209 6.57 1.25 -1.49
CA SER A 209 6.71 2.02 -0.26
C SER A 209 5.47 1.92 0.61
N ASN A 210 5.66 2.04 1.92
CA ASN A 210 4.62 2.08 2.93
C ASN A 210 4.45 3.49 3.49
N HIS A 211 3.19 3.92 3.61
CA HIS A 211 2.77 5.21 4.15
C HIS A 211 1.70 4.96 5.22
N SER A 212 2.13 4.91 6.49
CA SER A 212 1.24 4.59 7.61
C SER A 212 0.81 5.83 8.39
N TYR A 213 0.43 6.87 7.69
CA TYR A 213 -0.10 8.13 8.21
C TYR A 213 -1.32 8.56 7.42
N GLY A 214 -2.05 9.52 7.90
CA GLY A 214 -3.24 10.05 7.24
C GLY A 214 -3.69 11.37 7.83
N ILE A 215 -4.61 12.02 7.16
CA ILE A 215 -5.23 13.24 7.65
C ILE A 215 -6.14 12.88 8.83
N VAL A 216 -5.98 13.62 9.92
CA VAL A 216 -6.87 13.49 11.09
C VAL A 216 -8.20 14.15 10.75
N VAL A 217 -9.28 13.44 11.05
CA VAL A 217 -10.64 13.97 10.97
C VAL A 217 -11.20 14.19 12.37
N ASP A 218 -11.96 15.27 12.52
CA ASP A 218 -12.59 15.69 13.76
C ASP A 218 -13.97 16.33 13.49
N GLU A 219 -14.65 16.79 14.53
CA GLU A 219 -15.98 17.43 14.44
C GLU A 219 -15.97 18.72 13.62
N ASP A 220 -14.81 19.34 13.44
CA ASP A 220 -14.64 20.57 12.67
C ASP A 220 -14.28 20.31 11.19
N SER A 221 -14.05 19.06 10.81
CA SER A 221 -13.72 18.70 9.43
C SER A 221 -14.94 18.92 8.52
N ASP A 222 -14.70 19.57 7.37
CA ASP A 222 -15.78 19.82 6.41
C ASP A 222 -16.27 18.51 5.77
N PRO A 223 -17.57 18.20 5.78
CA PRO A 223 -18.11 16.92 5.29
C PRO A 223 -17.74 16.56 3.84
N TRP A 224 -17.56 17.56 2.97
CA TRP A 224 -17.17 17.32 1.56
C TRP A 224 -15.79 16.70 1.39
N PHE A 225 -14.98 16.68 2.45
CA PHE A 225 -13.60 16.20 2.41
C PHE A 225 -13.49 14.67 2.43
N PHE A 226 -14.48 14.00 3.01
CA PHE A 226 -14.55 12.57 3.10
C PHE A 226 -14.93 11.95 1.75
N GLY A 227 -14.29 10.87 1.35
CA GLY A 227 -14.52 10.17 0.08
C GLY A 227 -14.10 10.94 -1.19
N SER A 228 -13.85 12.24 -1.07
CA SER A 228 -13.70 13.15 -2.19
C SER A 228 -12.33 13.05 -2.87
N TYR A 229 -12.34 12.95 -4.22
CA TYR A 229 -11.11 13.09 -5.01
C TYR A 229 -10.65 14.54 -5.00
N ALA A 230 -9.99 14.91 -3.91
CA ALA A 230 -9.62 16.27 -3.61
C ALA A 230 -8.13 16.55 -3.90
N SER A 231 -7.81 17.81 -4.02
CA SER A 231 -6.47 18.35 -3.88
C SER A 231 -6.52 19.60 -3.03
N PHE A 232 -5.55 19.75 -2.14
CA PHE A 232 -5.43 20.95 -1.34
C PHE A 232 -4.66 21.98 -2.13
N ASN A 233 -5.34 23.05 -2.58
CA ASN A 233 -4.71 24.17 -3.23
C ASN A 233 -4.48 25.27 -2.20
N TYR A 234 -3.23 25.62 -1.98
CA TYR A 234 -2.87 26.86 -1.33
C TYR A 234 -2.19 27.79 -2.35
N ALA A 235 -2.78 28.97 -2.57
CA ALA A 235 -2.20 30.11 -3.28
C ALA A 235 -1.36 29.81 -4.55
N GLY A 236 -1.77 28.82 -5.36
CA GLY A 236 -1.08 28.48 -6.61
C GLY A 236 -0.01 27.41 -6.50
N SER A 237 0.21 26.85 -5.29
CA SER A 237 1.07 25.69 -5.13
C SER A 237 0.45 24.43 -5.73
N LEU A 238 1.31 23.45 -6.02
CA LEU A 238 0.87 22.15 -6.49
C LEU A 238 -0.03 21.48 -5.47
N ASN A 239 -1.07 20.90 -6.03
CA ASN A 239 -2.08 20.16 -5.34
C ASN A 239 -1.51 19.11 -4.38
N ASP A 240 -1.82 19.20 -3.11
CA ASP A 240 -1.62 18.12 -2.18
C ASP A 240 -2.85 17.20 -2.17
N GLY A 241 -2.69 15.90 -1.89
CA GLY A 241 -3.79 14.93 -1.85
C GLY A 241 -3.80 13.95 -3.02
N ALA A 242 -4.98 13.42 -3.35
CA ALA A 242 -5.15 12.32 -4.29
C ALA A 242 -4.59 12.60 -5.69
N ARG A 243 -4.83 13.80 -6.21
CA ARG A 243 -4.47 14.13 -7.58
C ARG A 243 -2.96 14.14 -7.81
N SER A 244 -2.17 14.73 -6.91
CA SER A 244 -0.71 14.78 -7.04
C SER A 244 -0.07 13.39 -6.93
N TRP A 245 -0.59 12.53 -6.06
CA TRP A 245 -0.15 11.15 -6.00
C TRP A 245 -0.50 10.37 -7.27
N ASP A 246 -1.68 10.55 -7.84
CA ASP A 246 -2.00 9.93 -9.13
C ASP A 246 -1.10 10.41 -10.26
N GLN A 247 -0.64 11.67 -10.23
CA GLN A 247 0.36 12.17 -11.18
C GLN A 247 1.71 11.45 -11.05
N ILE A 248 2.19 11.23 -9.82
CA ILE A 248 3.43 10.48 -9.57
C ILE A 248 3.25 9.05 -10.07
N LEU A 249 2.26 8.33 -9.54
CA LEU A 249 2.03 6.90 -9.79
C LEU A 249 1.77 6.60 -11.28
N TYR A 250 1.07 7.49 -11.97
CA TYR A 250 0.86 7.34 -13.43
C TYR A 250 2.16 7.46 -14.22
N ASN A 251 3.09 8.31 -13.79
CA ASN A 251 4.36 8.53 -14.48
C ASN A 251 5.49 7.58 -14.02
N THR A 252 5.25 6.80 -12.97
CA THR A 252 6.17 5.79 -12.42
C THR A 252 5.48 4.42 -12.34
N PRO A 253 5.14 3.80 -13.48
CA PRO A 253 4.19 2.68 -13.55
C PRO A 253 4.66 1.38 -12.86
N TYR A 254 5.89 1.27 -12.39
CA TYR A 254 6.39 0.16 -11.58
C TYR A 254 6.37 0.45 -10.08
N TYR A 255 6.19 1.71 -9.68
CA TYR A 255 6.15 2.10 -8.28
C TYR A 255 4.75 1.94 -7.70
N THR A 256 4.65 1.19 -6.60
CA THR A 256 3.42 0.93 -5.86
C THR A 256 3.46 1.60 -4.49
N LYS A 257 2.59 2.59 -4.26
CA LYS A 257 2.37 3.23 -2.96
C LYS A 257 1.35 2.43 -2.16
N ILE A 258 1.75 1.92 -1.01
CA ILE A 258 0.88 1.26 -0.03
C ILE A 258 0.53 2.27 1.04
N GLU A 259 -0.75 2.38 1.39
CA GLU A 259 -1.23 3.39 2.31
C GLU A 259 -2.24 2.83 3.30
N SER A 260 -2.13 3.21 4.57
CA SER A 260 -3.12 2.85 5.58
C SER A 260 -4.44 3.59 5.34
N ALA A 261 -5.58 2.89 5.49
CA ALA A 261 -6.90 3.48 5.23
C ALA A 261 -7.30 4.59 6.21
N GLY A 262 -6.67 4.64 7.38
CA GLY A 262 -7.06 5.51 8.49
C GLY A 262 -7.77 4.75 9.61
N ASN A 263 -8.00 5.44 10.74
CA ASN A 263 -8.53 4.80 11.96
C ASN A 263 -9.76 5.52 12.53
N ASP A 264 -10.52 6.14 11.65
CA ASP A 264 -11.68 6.95 11.96
C ASP A 264 -13.00 6.20 11.73
N GLY A 265 -12.94 4.85 11.64
CA GLY A 265 -14.09 3.97 11.43
C GLY A 265 -15.24 4.16 12.42
N ASN A 266 -14.92 4.56 13.65
CA ASN A 266 -15.91 4.88 14.70
C ASN A 266 -16.38 6.34 14.67
N PHE A 267 -15.77 7.19 13.85
CA PHE A 267 -16.17 8.59 13.72
C PHE A 267 -17.47 8.69 12.95
N ASN A 268 -18.43 9.44 13.47
CA ASN A 268 -19.70 9.68 12.82
C ASN A 268 -19.80 11.16 12.47
N TYR A 269 -20.15 11.46 11.22
CA TYR A 269 -20.38 12.81 10.75
C TYR A 269 -21.67 12.89 9.93
N GLU A 270 -22.27 14.07 9.87
CA GLU A 270 -23.48 14.29 9.09
C GLU A 270 -23.15 14.61 7.63
N GLY A 271 -23.92 14.04 6.70
CA GLY A 271 -23.84 14.36 5.27
C GLY A 271 -23.01 13.37 4.43
N GLY A 272 -22.38 12.34 5.02
CA GLY A 272 -21.64 11.32 4.28
C GLY A 272 -22.51 10.32 3.53
N LEU A 273 -21.95 9.61 2.58
CA LEU A 273 -22.59 8.49 1.91
C LEU A 273 -22.94 7.39 2.91
N GLY A 274 -24.08 6.73 2.73
CA GLY A 274 -24.44 5.54 3.51
C GLY A 274 -24.41 5.69 5.02
N GLN A 275 -24.82 6.85 5.56
CA GLN A 275 -24.85 7.13 7.00
C GLN A 275 -23.48 7.20 7.68
N GLY A 276 -22.48 7.78 7.04
CA GLY A 276 -21.13 8.00 7.60
C GLY A 276 -20.15 6.90 7.24
N LEU A 277 -20.37 6.20 6.15
CA LEU A 277 -19.33 5.55 5.36
C LEU A 277 -18.44 6.62 4.71
N ASP A 278 -17.62 6.26 3.72
CA ASP A 278 -16.75 7.21 3.00
C ASP A 278 -15.75 8.00 3.86
N LYS A 279 -15.20 7.37 4.88
CA LYS A 279 -14.25 8.00 5.84
C LYS A 279 -12.81 8.10 5.35
N LEU A 280 -12.58 7.85 4.08
CA LEU A 280 -11.27 7.97 3.46
C LEU A 280 -10.99 9.42 3.10
N THR A 281 -9.75 9.88 3.31
CA THR A 281 -9.38 11.28 3.14
C THR A 281 -8.05 11.45 2.42
N GLY A 282 -7.85 12.59 1.75
CA GLY A 282 -6.55 12.96 1.17
C GLY A 282 -6.05 11.95 0.14
N SER A 283 -4.87 11.40 0.35
CA SER A 283 -4.26 10.46 -0.60
C SER A 283 -4.87 9.06 -0.58
N THR A 284 -5.65 8.70 0.44
CA THR A 284 -6.32 7.38 0.45
C THR A 284 -7.41 7.23 -0.61
N VAL A 285 -7.88 8.34 -1.20
CA VAL A 285 -8.83 8.31 -2.32
C VAL A 285 -8.17 8.34 -3.71
N CYS A 286 -6.84 8.19 -3.80
CA CYS A 286 -6.12 8.02 -5.07
C CYS A 286 -6.64 6.80 -5.84
N LYS A 287 -6.52 6.85 -7.17
CA LYS A 287 -6.87 5.73 -8.05
C LYS A 287 -5.77 4.67 -8.09
N ASN A 288 -4.51 5.11 -8.12
CA ASN A 288 -3.36 4.27 -8.47
C ASN A 288 -2.62 3.68 -7.25
N ASN A 289 -2.86 4.17 -6.02
CA ASN A 289 -2.30 3.58 -4.81
C ASN A 289 -3.05 2.30 -4.39
N LEU A 290 -2.51 1.58 -3.41
CA LEU A 290 -3.17 0.47 -2.73
C LEU A 290 -3.45 0.85 -1.28
N VAL A 291 -4.73 0.95 -0.91
CA VAL A 291 -5.20 1.38 0.43
C VAL A 291 -5.59 0.17 1.24
N ILE A 292 -5.07 0.10 2.47
CA ILE A 292 -5.13 -1.09 3.31
C ILE A 292 -6.01 -0.88 4.53
N ALA A 293 -7.10 -1.65 4.61
CA ALA A 293 -7.94 -1.76 5.81
C ALA A 293 -7.29 -2.63 6.89
N ASN A 294 -7.80 -2.52 8.11
CA ASN A 294 -7.36 -3.32 9.24
C ASN A 294 -8.40 -4.35 9.66
N ALA A 295 -7.98 -5.61 9.79
CA ALA A 295 -8.78 -6.67 10.39
C ALA A 295 -8.14 -7.23 11.68
N ASN A 296 -9.01 -7.69 12.57
CA ASN A 296 -8.66 -8.53 13.71
C ASN A 296 -8.76 -9.99 13.29
N ILE A 297 -7.62 -10.65 13.14
CA ILE A 297 -7.54 -12.03 12.68
C ILE A 297 -7.10 -12.93 13.83
N SER A 298 -7.91 -13.92 14.13
CA SER A 298 -7.58 -14.99 15.06
C SER A 298 -6.84 -16.11 14.33
N VAL A 299 -5.69 -16.51 14.86
CA VAL A 299 -4.89 -17.60 14.31
C VAL A 299 -4.66 -18.68 15.37
N ASN A 300 -4.74 -19.94 14.95
CA ASN A 300 -4.29 -21.08 15.72
C ASN A 300 -2.88 -21.47 15.26
N ILE A 301 -1.94 -21.52 16.19
CA ILE A 301 -0.56 -21.98 15.95
C ILE A 301 -0.38 -23.27 16.72
N PRO A 302 -0.59 -24.44 16.08
CA PRO A 302 -0.44 -25.71 16.75
C PRO A 302 1.04 -26.02 17.04
N PRO A 303 1.36 -26.81 18.08
CA PRO A 303 2.73 -27.24 18.37
C PRO A 303 3.37 -28.03 17.21
N PHE A 304 2.56 -28.65 16.37
CA PHE A 304 2.95 -29.40 15.17
C PHE A 304 1.93 -29.13 14.07
N GLY A 305 2.40 -28.91 12.84
CA GLY A 305 1.60 -28.59 11.67
C GLY A 305 1.51 -27.10 11.38
N ASN A 306 0.76 -26.75 10.32
CA ASN A 306 0.72 -25.38 9.83
C ASN A 306 -0.25 -24.49 10.62
N PRO A 307 0.06 -23.21 10.81
CA PRO A 307 -0.87 -22.25 11.37
C PRO A 307 -2.13 -22.11 10.50
N SER A 308 -3.27 -21.85 11.13
CA SER A 308 -4.53 -21.64 10.43
C SER A 308 -5.28 -20.42 10.96
N ILE A 309 -6.00 -19.74 10.07
CA ILE A 309 -6.94 -18.68 10.45
C ILE A 309 -8.20 -19.36 11.02
N THR A 310 -8.62 -18.91 12.20
CA THR A 310 -9.79 -19.45 12.91
C THR A 310 -10.94 -18.46 13.03
N GLY A 311 -10.73 -17.21 12.63
CA GLY A 311 -11.74 -16.16 12.59
C GLY A 311 -11.14 -14.85 12.14
N ALA A 312 -11.97 -14.04 11.49
CA ALA A 312 -11.61 -12.70 11.08
C ALA A 312 -12.81 -11.76 11.25
N SER A 313 -12.55 -10.55 11.71
CA SER A 313 -13.51 -9.47 11.79
C SER A 313 -12.83 -8.15 11.46
N LEU A 314 -13.53 -7.24 10.80
CA LEU A 314 -12.98 -5.90 10.58
C LEU A 314 -12.72 -5.20 11.91
N ALA A 315 -11.61 -4.48 12.03
CA ALA A 315 -11.40 -3.61 13.17
C ALA A 315 -12.35 -2.40 13.06
N GLN A 316 -13.14 -2.15 14.09
CA GLN A 316 -14.15 -1.07 14.07
C GLN A 316 -13.56 0.31 13.81
N SER A 317 -12.28 0.50 14.17
CA SER A 317 -11.56 1.75 13.93
C SER A 317 -11.06 1.90 12.47
N SER A 318 -11.06 0.85 11.66
CA SER A 318 -10.62 0.96 10.26
C SER A 318 -11.54 1.90 9.48
N SER A 319 -10.98 2.95 8.87
CA SER A 319 -11.76 3.86 8.03
C SER A 319 -12.34 3.13 6.82
N GLN A 320 -13.63 3.38 6.55
CA GLN A 320 -14.39 2.73 5.49
C GLN A 320 -14.48 3.65 4.25
N GLY A 321 -14.60 3.03 3.08
CA GLY A 321 -15.04 3.66 1.86
C GLY A 321 -16.58 3.73 1.74
N PRO A 322 -17.10 3.86 0.55
CA PRO A 322 -16.39 3.99 -0.73
C PRO A 322 -15.81 5.40 -0.93
N THR A 323 -15.27 5.68 -2.14
CA THR A 323 -15.08 7.08 -2.55
C THR A 323 -16.41 7.66 -3.05
N ASP A 324 -16.53 8.98 -3.05
CA ASP A 324 -17.73 9.70 -3.52
C ASP A 324 -18.14 9.31 -4.95
N ASP A 325 -17.18 9.10 -5.81
CA ASP A 325 -17.37 8.70 -7.21
C ASP A 325 -17.60 7.20 -7.40
N GLY A 326 -17.80 6.44 -6.31
CA GLY A 326 -18.21 5.04 -6.34
C GLY A 326 -17.07 4.04 -6.57
N ARG A 327 -15.81 4.44 -6.47
CA ARG A 327 -14.70 3.49 -6.55
C ARG A 327 -14.61 2.64 -5.27
N ILE A 328 -14.21 1.39 -5.45
CA ILE A 328 -13.94 0.46 -4.36
C ILE A 328 -12.67 0.92 -3.64
N LYS A 329 -12.83 1.32 -2.38
CA LYS A 329 -11.80 1.62 -1.41
C LYS A 329 -12.33 1.29 0.00
N PRO A 330 -11.46 0.83 0.95
CA PRO A 330 -10.05 0.47 0.72
C PRO A 330 -9.91 -0.57 -0.40
N ASP A 331 -8.69 -0.81 -0.90
CA ASP A 331 -8.48 -1.79 -1.97
C ASP A 331 -8.42 -3.22 -1.41
N ILE A 332 -7.74 -3.43 -0.28
CA ILE A 332 -7.52 -4.75 0.31
C ILE A 332 -7.36 -4.63 1.83
N THR A 333 -7.53 -5.72 2.52
CA THR A 333 -7.37 -5.78 3.97
C THR A 333 -6.14 -6.60 4.36
N GLY A 334 -5.45 -6.14 5.39
CA GLY A 334 -4.44 -6.90 6.10
C GLY A 334 -4.79 -7.04 7.58
N ARG A 335 -3.94 -7.71 8.35
CA ARG A 335 -4.08 -7.76 9.79
C ARG A 335 -3.28 -6.67 10.45
N GLY A 336 -3.91 -5.74 11.13
CA GLY A 336 -3.30 -4.65 11.88
C GLY A 336 -3.74 -4.59 13.36
N THR A 337 -4.27 -5.64 13.94
CA THR A 337 -4.73 -5.67 15.34
C THR A 337 -3.78 -6.47 16.21
N ASN A 338 -3.25 -5.86 17.29
CA ASN A 338 -2.42 -6.49 18.30
C ASN A 338 -1.19 -7.27 17.76
N VAL A 339 -0.21 -6.72 16.99
CA VAL A 339 1.07 -7.29 16.48
C VAL A 339 2.22 -6.89 17.36
N TYR A 340 3.19 -7.59 17.32
CA TYR A 340 4.41 -7.44 18.06
C TYR A 340 5.56 -7.12 17.12
N SER A 341 6.15 -5.95 17.27
CA SER A 341 7.22 -5.48 16.40
C SER A 341 8.25 -4.66 17.18
N CYS A 342 9.24 -4.10 16.49
CA CYS A 342 10.26 -3.23 17.07
C CYS A 342 9.64 -2.02 17.79
N ASP A 343 10.36 -1.51 18.77
CA ASP A 343 10.06 -0.29 19.51
C ASP A 343 11.34 0.56 19.58
N ASP A 344 11.26 1.83 19.92
CA ASP A 344 12.39 2.76 19.98
C ASP A 344 12.93 2.99 21.42
N ILE A 345 12.36 2.34 22.42
CA ILE A 345 12.79 2.52 23.82
C ILE A 345 14.26 2.09 24.00
N THR A 346 14.66 1.03 23.34
CA THR A 346 16.04 0.54 23.29
C THR A 346 16.30 -0.16 21.96
N GLU A 347 17.57 -0.37 21.60
CA GLU A 347 18.00 -1.13 20.41
C GLU A 347 17.50 -2.59 20.35
N SER A 348 16.85 -3.07 21.41
CA SER A 348 16.32 -4.44 21.51
C SER A 348 14.92 -4.49 22.09
N SER A 349 14.20 -3.37 22.15
CA SER A 349 12.85 -3.31 22.69
C SER A 349 11.80 -3.63 21.62
N TYR A 350 10.69 -4.18 22.08
CA TYR A 350 9.55 -4.57 21.26
C TYR A 350 8.25 -4.20 21.93
N GLY A 351 7.28 -3.81 21.16
CA GLY A 351 5.96 -3.42 21.62
C GLY A 351 4.81 -4.03 20.84
N ASN A 352 3.63 -3.93 21.41
CA ASN A 352 2.37 -4.26 20.73
C ASN A 352 1.59 -2.99 20.43
N SER A 353 0.97 -2.85 19.26
CA SER A 353 0.15 -1.71 18.88
C SER A 353 -1.04 -2.10 17.95
N THR A 354 -2.01 -1.24 17.56
CA THR A 354 -3.20 -1.59 16.74
C THR A 354 -3.62 -0.45 15.80
N GLY A 355 -3.82 -0.73 14.50
CA GLY A 355 -4.31 0.23 13.50
C GLY A 355 -4.11 -0.21 12.06
N THR A 356 -4.64 0.55 11.12
CA THR A 356 -4.40 0.35 9.68
C THR A 356 -2.93 0.54 9.31
N SER A 357 -2.22 1.35 10.09
CA SER A 357 -0.77 1.61 9.92
C SER A 357 0.11 0.39 10.07
N MET A 358 -0.36 -0.70 10.66
CA MET A 358 0.39 -1.97 10.74
C MET A 358 -0.17 -3.04 9.84
N SER A 359 -1.39 -2.88 9.44
CA SER A 359 -1.94 -3.62 8.32
C SER A 359 -1.14 -3.31 7.05
N ALA A 360 -0.90 -2.04 6.77
CA ALA A 360 -0.21 -1.55 5.58
C ALA A 360 1.22 -2.10 5.44
N PRO A 361 2.14 -2.01 6.42
CA PRO A 361 3.50 -2.55 6.25
C PRO A 361 3.53 -4.08 6.15
N GLY A 362 2.58 -4.78 6.78
CA GLY A 362 2.42 -6.22 6.59
C GLY A 362 2.07 -6.57 5.15
N VAL A 363 1.19 -5.80 4.52
CA VAL A 363 0.89 -5.95 3.09
C VAL A 363 2.09 -5.53 2.25
N ALA A 364 2.70 -4.37 2.52
CA ALA A 364 3.81 -3.84 1.72
C ALA A 364 5.00 -4.81 1.62
N GLY A 365 5.43 -5.38 2.75
CA GLY A 365 6.50 -6.38 2.76
C GLY A 365 6.11 -7.67 1.99
N SER A 366 4.84 -8.10 2.11
CA SER A 366 4.34 -9.25 1.34
C SER A 366 4.36 -8.99 -0.17
N LEU A 367 4.01 -7.78 -0.60
CA LEU A 367 4.03 -7.39 -2.01
C LEU A 367 5.46 -7.31 -2.57
N LEU A 368 6.43 -6.92 -1.74
CA LEU A 368 7.84 -6.97 -2.12
C LEU A 368 8.27 -8.41 -2.42
N LEU A 369 7.87 -9.39 -1.60
CA LEU A 369 8.15 -10.81 -1.86
C LEU A 369 7.45 -11.33 -3.13
N LEU A 370 6.26 -10.84 -3.47
CA LEU A 370 5.61 -11.19 -4.73
C LEU A 370 6.37 -10.61 -5.95
N GLN A 371 6.95 -9.42 -5.82
CA GLN A 371 7.84 -8.86 -6.84
C GLN A 371 9.13 -9.68 -6.98
N GLU A 372 9.72 -10.10 -5.86
CA GLU A 372 10.88 -11.02 -5.84
C GLU A 372 10.55 -12.32 -6.59
N HIS A 373 9.43 -12.95 -6.26
CA HIS A 373 8.98 -14.18 -6.91
C HIS A 373 8.77 -14.02 -8.42
N TYR A 374 8.07 -12.95 -8.81
CA TYR A 374 7.82 -12.67 -10.22
C TYR A 374 9.13 -12.44 -10.99
N ASN A 375 10.08 -11.70 -10.41
CA ASN A 375 11.38 -11.44 -11.02
C ASN A 375 12.21 -12.73 -11.15
N ASN A 376 12.19 -13.60 -10.16
CA ASN A 376 12.85 -14.90 -10.20
C ASN A 376 12.39 -15.77 -11.38
N LEU A 377 11.12 -15.65 -11.78
CA LEU A 377 10.54 -16.42 -12.87
C LEU A 377 10.64 -15.72 -14.24
N ASN A 378 10.54 -14.39 -14.27
CA ASN A 378 10.37 -13.63 -15.51
C ASN A 378 11.56 -12.72 -15.86
N SER A 379 12.57 -12.59 -14.98
CA SER A 379 13.70 -11.65 -15.10
C SER A 379 13.24 -10.20 -15.37
N SER A 380 12.12 -9.82 -14.74
CA SER A 380 11.51 -8.50 -14.79
C SER A 380 10.54 -8.34 -13.63
N TYR A 381 10.20 -7.11 -13.27
CA TYR A 381 9.21 -6.82 -12.23
C TYR A 381 7.84 -6.55 -12.82
N MET A 382 6.79 -6.78 -12.02
CA MET A 382 5.43 -6.39 -12.37
C MET A 382 5.25 -4.87 -12.31
N ARG A 383 4.44 -4.33 -13.20
CA ARG A 383 3.91 -2.98 -13.06
C ARG A 383 3.05 -2.88 -11.80
N SER A 384 2.91 -1.68 -11.26
CA SER A 384 2.04 -1.40 -10.10
C SER A 384 0.60 -1.86 -10.34
N SER A 385 0.05 -1.64 -11.54
CA SER A 385 -1.28 -2.12 -11.90
C SER A 385 -1.38 -3.65 -11.92
N THR A 386 -0.35 -4.35 -12.38
CA THR A 386 -0.32 -5.83 -12.38
C THR A 386 -0.29 -6.37 -10.96
N LEU A 387 0.59 -5.82 -10.12
CA LEU A 387 0.68 -6.22 -8.71
C LEU A 387 -0.63 -5.93 -7.95
N LYS A 388 -1.20 -4.73 -8.14
CA LYS A 388 -2.49 -4.35 -7.54
C LYS A 388 -3.61 -5.28 -8.03
N GLY A 389 -3.72 -5.49 -9.34
CA GLY A 389 -4.72 -6.37 -9.93
C GLY A 389 -4.61 -7.80 -9.41
N LEU A 390 -3.39 -8.33 -9.32
CA LEU A 390 -3.12 -9.67 -8.81
C LEU A 390 -3.58 -9.84 -7.35
N VAL A 391 -3.21 -8.95 -6.45
CA VAL A 391 -3.57 -9.11 -5.03
C VAL A 391 -5.05 -8.88 -4.76
N CYS A 392 -5.71 -8.01 -5.53
CA CYS A 392 -7.17 -7.88 -5.46
C CYS A 392 -7.87 -9.12 -6.03
N HIS A 393 -7.36 -9.69 -7.13
CA HIS A 393 -7.90 -10.90 -7.76
C HIS A 393 -7.80 -12.14 -6.85
N THR A 394 -6.71 -12.25 -6.10
CA THR A 394 -6.40 -13.42 -5.27
C THR A 394 -6.75 -13.22 -3.80
N ALA A 395 -7.34 -12.09 -3.44
CA ALA A 395 -7.77 -11.82 -2.07
C ALA A 395 -8.77 -12.88 -1.59
N THR A 396 -8.71 -13.21 -0.31
CA THR A 396 -9.72 -14.05 0.32
C THR A 396 -10.93 -13.19 0.64
N ASP A 397 -11.96 -13.33 -0.17
CA ASP A 397 -13.30 -12.79 0.06
C ASP A 397 -14.23 -14.00 0.30
N ASP A 398 -14.38 -14.41 1.56
CA ASP A 398 -15.00 -15.67 1.88
C ASP A 398 -16.44 -15.50 2.31
N ALA A 399 -17.31 -15.13 1.37
CA ALA A 399 -18.75 -15.27 1.53
C ALA A 399 -19.18 -16.74 1.68
N GLU A 400 -18.32 -17.69 1.28
CA GLU A 400 -18.57 -19.14 1.39
C GLU A 400 -18.18 -19.70 2.77
N ASN A 401 -17.38 -18.96 3.55
CA ASN A 401 -16.99 -19.35 4.91
C ASN A 401 -17.23 -18.23 5.95
N PRO A 402 -18.48 -17.97 6.31
CA PRO A 402 -18.88 -16.89 7.22
C PRO A 402 -18.27 -17.01 8.64
N ASN A 403 -17.60 -18.13 8.93
CA ASN A 403 -16.87 -18.30 10.19
C ASN A 403 -15.47 -17.66 10.14
N ILE A 404 -14.95 -17.37 8.95
CA ILE A 404 -13.62 -16.78 8.75
C ILE A 404 -13.71 -15.28 8.49
N LEU A 405 -14.59 -14.86 7.60
CA LEU A 405 -14.82 -13.43 7.33
C LEU A 405 -16.29 -13.10 7.63
N GLN A 406 -16.51 -12.07 8.44
CA GLN A 406 -17.85 -11.47 8.58
C GLN A 406 -18.15 -10.53 7.40
N ALA A 407 -17.79 -10.93 6.18
CA ALA A 407 -18.27 -10.25 5.00
C ALA A 407 -19.76 -10.56 4.87
N SER A 408 -20.57 -9.52 4.95
CA SER A 408 -22.04 -9.66 4.85
C SER A 408 -22.47 -9.91 3.42
N TYR A 409 -21.58 -9.72 2.45
CA TYR A 409 -21.88 -9.77 1.01
C TYR A 409 -20.71 -10.37 0.24
N PRO A 410 -20.97 -11.20 -0.80
CA PRO A 410 -19.92 -11.68 -1.70
C PRO A 410 -19.44 -10.52 -2.61
N GLY A 411 -18.12 -10.51 -2.90
CA GLY A 411 -17.47 -9.51 -3.72
C GLY A 411 -16.94 -8.31 -2.93
N PRO A 412 -16.36 -7.32 -3.60
CA PRO A 412 -15.73 -6.21 -2.94
C PRO A 412 -16.74 -5.35 -2.17
N ASP A 413 -16.34 -4.83 -1.02
CA ASP A 413 -17.16 -3.98 -0.17
C ASP A 413 -16.35 -2.78 0.40
N PRO A 414 -16.99 -1.75 0.96
CA PRO A 414 -16.30 -0.55 1.47
C PRO A 414 -15.55 -0.78 2.79
N PHE A 415 -15.58 -1.98 3.35
CA PHE A 415 -14.94 -2.33 4.62
C PHE A 415 -13.68 -3.16 4.42
N TRP A 416 -13.77 -4.22 3.62
CA TRP A 416 -12.70 -5.17 3.34
C TRP A 416 -11.97 -4.88 2.03
N GLY A 417 -12.54 -4.02 1.18
CA GLY A 417 -12.13 -3.89 -0.21
C GLY A 417 -12.40 -5.18 -0.97
N TRP A 418 -11.41 -5.69 -1.68
CA TRP A 418 -11.49 -6.97 -2.39
C TRP A 418 -11.29 -8.19 -1.48
N GLY A 419 -11.07 -8.00 -0.19
CA GLY A 419 -10.91 -9.05 0.81
C GLY A 419 -9.58 -8.99 1.56
N LEU A 420 -9.28 -10.06 2.30
CA LEU A 420 -8.02 -10.22 3.02
C LEU A 420 -6.90 -10.64 2.07
N LEU A 421 -5.73 -10.00 2.14
CA LEU A 421 -4.57 -10.39 1.35
C LEU A 421 -4.26 -11.88 1.51
N ASN A 422 -4.10 -12.56 0.37
CA ASN A 422 -3.67 -13.95 0.28
C ASN A 422 -2.39 -14.04 -0.58
N ALA A 423 -1.24 -13.81 0.04
CA ALA A 423 0.05 -13.82 -0.64
C ALA A 423 0.40 -15.21 -1.20
N GLU A 424 -0.07 -16.29 -0.56
CA GLU A 424 0.10 -17.65 -1.04
C GLU A 424 -0.59 -17.86 -2.39
N PHE A 425 -1.87 -17.48 -2.51
CA PHE A 425 -2.60 -17.63 -3.75
C PHE A 425 -2.08 -16.70 -4.85
N ALA A 426 -1.64 -15.49 -4.49
CA ALA A 426 -0.97 -14.58 -5.43
C ALA A 426 0.32 -15.20 -6.01
N ALA A 427 1.18 -15.78 -5.15
CA ALA A 427 2.39 -16.45 -5.60
C ALA A 427 2.11 -17.71 -6.44
N GLN A 428 1.11 -18.51 -6.07
CA GLN A 428 0.65 -19.64 -6.86
C GLN A 428 0.16 -19.21 -8.25
N THR A 429 -0.55 -18.09 -8.34
CA THR A 429 -1.02 -17.53 -9.62
C THR A 429 0.15 -17.08 -10.51
N ILE A 430 1.17 -16.43 -9.94
CA ILE A 430 2.41 -16.09 -10.66
C ILE A 430 3.09 -17.36 -11.22
N THR A 431 3.18 -18.39 -10.39
CA THR A 431 3.78 -19.68 -10.80
C THR A 431 2.95 -20.37 -11.88
N ALA A 432 1.61 -20.41 -11.73
CA ALA A 432 0.69 -21.03 -12.65
C ALA A 432 0.69 -20.36 -14.03
N ALA A 433 0.99 -19.05 -14.09
CA ALA A 433 1.13 -18.31 -15.33
C ALA A 433 2.33 -18.76 -16.19
N GLN A 434 3.31 -19.48 -15.60
CA GLN A 434 4.43 -20.07 -16.37
C GLN A 434 4.03 -21.32 -17.16
N THR A 435 2.86 -21.87 -16.91
CA THR A 435 2.36 -23.13 -17.49
C THR A 435 0.99 -22.98 -18.14
N ASP A 436 0.57 -21.75 -18.43
CA ASP A 436 -0.72 -21.40 -19.05
C ASP A 436 -1.97 -21.89 -18.24
N VAL A 437 -1.79 -22.20 -16.95
CA VAL A 437 -2.90 -22.53 -16.03
C VAL A 437 -3.58 -21.26 -15.52
N ALA A 438 -2.82 -20.16 -15.42
CA ALA A 438 -3.34 -18.83 -15.20
C ALA A 438 -2.77 -17.87 -16.27
N VAL A 439 -3.38 -16.70 -16.40
CA VAL A 439 -2.89 -15.66 -17.30
C VAL A 439 -2.60 -14.40 -16.49
N VAL A 440 -1.34 -13.96 -16.52
CA VAL A 440 -0.90 -12.66 -15.99
C VAL A 440 -0.21 -11.93 -17.14
N GLU A 441 -0.89 -10.95 -17.71
CA GLU A 441 -0.41 -10.23 -18.90
C GLU A 441 -0.43 -8.72 -18.69
N GLU A 442 0.59 -8.05 -19.22
CA GLU A 442 0.66 -6.60 -19.32
C GLU A 442 0.48 -6.17 -20.78
N ARG A 443 -0.48 -5.28 -21.02
CA ARG A 443 -0.81 -4.81 -22.37
C ARG A 443 -1.00 -3.29 -22.40
N ILE A 444 -0.85 -2.72 -23.58
CA ILE A 444 -1.24 -1.35 -23.88
C ILE A 444 -2.50 -1.43 -24.73
N LEU A 445 -3.56 -0.74 -24.30
CA LEU A 445 -4.81 -0.60 -25.02
C LEU A 445 -4.97 0.87 -25.41
N ASN A 446 -5.05 1.16 -26.72
CA ASN A 446 -5.30 2.52 -27.18
C ASN A 446 -6.81 2.80 -27.21
N ASN A 447 -7.18 4.07 -27.32
CA ASN A 447 -8.57 4.47 -27.37
C ASN A 447 -9.34 3.75 -28.50
N ASN A 448 -10.47 3.13 -28.13
CA ASN A 448 -11.32 2.28 -28.99
C ASN A 448 -10.70 0.93 -29.42
N ASP A 449 -9.54 0.52 -28.90
CA ASP A 449 -9.04 -0.82 -29.12
C ASP A 449 -9.86 -1.84 -28.32
N ILE A 450 -9.99 -3.05 -28.87
CA ILE A 450 -10.58 -4.20 -28.19
C ILE A 450 -9.54 -5.31 -28.14
N TYR A 451 -9.29 -5.82 -26.95
CA TYR A 451 -8.52 -7.03 -26.75
C TYR A 451 -9.45 -8.17 -26.33
N SER A 452 -9.40 -9.29 -27.00
CA SER A 452 -10.20 -10.47 -26.66
C SER A 452 -9.40 -11.75 -26.90
N PHE A 453 -9.65 -12.73 -26.06
CA PHE A 453 -9.11 -14.07 -26.20
C PHE A 453 -10.14 -15.09 -25.72
N THR A 454 -9.98 -16.34 -26.14
CA THR A 454 -10.87 -17.44 -25.75
C THR A 454 -10.12 -18.35 -24.79
N VAL A 455 -10.78 -18.74 -23.70
CA VAL A 455 -10.29 -19.74 -22.75
C VAL A 455 -11.24 -20.92 -22.70
N THR A 456 -10.70 -22.09 -22.39
CA THR A 456 -11.49 -23.27 -22.06
C THR A 456 -11.41 -23.49 -20.57
N VAL A 457 -12.56 -23.48 -19.91
CA VAL A 457 -12.67 -23.72 -18.46
C VAL A 457 -13.30 -25.07 -18.19
N SER A 458 -12.94 -25.72 -17.07
CA SER A 458 -13.62 -26.94 -16.64
C SER A 458 -14.95 -26.60 -15.94
N GLU A 459 -15.95 -27.45 -16.05
CA GLU A 459 -17.27 -27.26 -15.42
C GLU A 459 -17.20 -27.20 -13.87
N SER A 460 -16.10 -27.64 -13.29
CA SER A 460 -15.90 -27.70 -11.84
C SER A 460 -15.15 -26.49 -11.26
N GLU A 461 -14.66 -25.57 -12.09
CA GLU A 461 -13.82 -24.47 -11.65
C GLU A 461 -14.47 -23.11 -11.89
N LYS A 462 -14.35 -22.22 -10.91
CA LYS A 462 -14.78 -20.83 -11.04
C LYS A 462 -13.80 -20.09 -11.95
N PHE A 463 -14.28 -19.54 -13.05
CA PHE A 463 -13.49 -18.64 -13.89
C PHE A 463 -13.61 -17.21 -13.39
N MET A 464 -12.49 -16.53 -13.25
CA MET A 464 -12.42 -15.14 -12.84
C MET A 464 -11.49 -14.37 -13.78
N ALA A 465 -11.85 -13.14 -14.13
CA ALA A 465 -11.00 -12.22 -14.88
C ALA A 465 -10.97 -10.86 -14.18
N THR A 466 -9.80 -10.24 -14.14
CA THR A 466 -9.58 -8.92 -13.57
C THR A 466 -8.77 -8.08 -14.52
N ILE A 467 -9.16 -6.84 -14.74
CA ILE A 467 -8.33 -5.81 -15.36
C ILE A 467 -7.96 -4.76 -14.32
N CYS A 468 -6.72 -4.29 -14.38
CA CYS A 468 -6.24 -3.20 -13.55
C CYS A 468 -5.30 -2.33 -14.39
N TRP A 469 -5.42 -1.04 -14.27
CA TRP A 469 -4.59 -0.10 -15.04
C TRP A 469 -4.19 1.10 -14.20
N THR A 470 -3.10 1.74 -14.60
CA THR A 470 -2.70 3.01 -14.04
C THR A 470 -3.39 4.12 -14.82
N ASP A 471 -4.17 4.95 -14.13
CA ASP A 471 -5.01 5.97 -14.74
C ASP A 471 -4.44 7.39 -14.55
N PRO A 472 -4.48 8.27 -15.56
CA PRO A 472 -4.07 9.66 -15.40
C PRO A 472 -4.82 10.37 -14.27
N ALA A 473 -4.20 11.41 -13.70
CA ALA A 473 -4.84 12.20 -12.65
C ALA A 473 -6.13 12.87 -13.16
N GLY A 474 -7.22 12.66 -12.43
CA GLY A 474 -8.54 13.20 -12.75
C GLY A 474 -8.74 14.65 -12.32
N GLN A 475 -9.96 15.15 -12.50
CA GLN A 475 -10.38 16.46 -12.01
C GLN A 475 -10.77 16.37 -10.53
N THR A 476 -10.31 17.36 -9.75
CA THR A 476 -10.64 17.43 -8.32
C THR A 476 -12.05 17.93 -8.06
N GLN A 477 -12.63 17.48 -6.97
CA GLN A 477 -14.01 17.78 -6.56
C GLN A 477 -14.08 18.61 -5.27
N ASN A 478 -13.10 19.48 -5.05
CA ASN A 478 -12.95 20.29 -3.85
C ASN A 478 -14.24 21.11 -3.53
N GLY A 479 -14.69 21.03 -2.29
CA GLY A 479 -15.86 21.77 -1.80
C GLY A 479 -17.22 21.24 -2.29
N ILE A 480 -17.26 20.08 -2.93
CA ILE A 480 -18.51 19.46 -3.43
C ILE A 480 -18.77 18.21 -2.59
N LEU A 481 -19.82 18.27 -1.77
CA LEU A 481 -20.23 17.16 -0.93
C LEU A 481 -20.74 15.99 -1.77
N ASN A 482 -20.21 14.78 -1.53
CA ASN A 482 -20.62 13.52 -2.16
C ASN A 482 -20.67 13.61 -3.70
N SER A 483 -19.62 14.19 -4.30
CA SER A 483 -19.56 14.35 -5.76
C SER A 483 -19.41 13.01 -6.45
N THR A 484 -20.43 12.58 -7.17
CA THR A 484 -20.41 11.37 -7.99
C THR A 484 -19.71 11.56 -9.35
N THR A 485 -19.10 12.72 -9.57
CA THR A 485 -18.33 12.99 -10.81
C THR A 485 -17.09 12.09 -10.84
N PRO A 486 -16.96 11.21 -11.85
CA PRO A 486 -15.84 10.27 -11.91
C PRO A 486 -14.47 10.95 -11.92
N ALA A 487 -13.58 10.53 -11.05
CA ALA A 487 -12.15 10.87 -11.12
C ALA A 487 -11.42 10.08 -12.22
N LEU A 488 -12.08 9.04 -12.75
CA LEU A 488 -11.59 8.19 -13.82
C LEU A 488 -11.40 9.00 -15.11
N VAL A 489 -10.30 8.75 -15.81
CA VAL A 489 -9.94 9.38 -17.08
C VAL A 489 -9.96 8.37 -18.22
N SER A 490 -9.35 7.20 -18.01
CA SER A 490 -9.35 6.09 -18.98
C SER A 490 -10.38 5.05 -18.52
N ASP A 491 -11.51 4.97 -19.20
CA ASP A 491 -12.62 4.08 -18.87
C ASP A 491 -12.49 2.77 -19.66
N LEU A 492 -12.06 1.70 -18.98
CA LEU A 492 -11.88 0.38 -19.58
C LEU A 492 -12.99 -0.57 -19.11
N ASP A 493 -13.60 -1.25 -20.07
CA ASP A 493 -14.63 -2.24 -19.83
C ASP A 493 -14.07 -3.66 -19.84
N LEU A 494 -14.56 -4.52 -18.95
CA LEU A 494 -14.35 -5.96 -18.97
C LEU A 494 -15.68 -6.67 -19.21
N ARG A 495 -15.65 -7.70 -20.08
CA ARG A 495 -16.81 -8.55 -20.34
C ARG A 495 -16.38 -9.99 -20.54
N ILE A 496 -17.09 -10.91 -19.93
CA ILE A 496 -16.97 -12.36 -20.19
C ILE A 496 -18.22 -12.80 -20.93
N THR A 497 -18.05 -13.60 -22.01
CA THR A 497 -19.17 -14.19 -22.75
C THR A 497 -18.99 -15.70 -22.77
N ASP A 498 -20.00 -16.45 -22.33
CA ASP A 498 -19.97 -17.91 -22.35
C ASP A 498 -20.36 -18.49 -23.73
N SER A 499 -20.33 -19.84 -23.84
CA SER A 499 -20.69 -20.55 -25.08
C SER A 499 -22.14 -20.38 -25.51
N ASP A 500 -23.03 -19.98 -24.59
CA ASP A 500 -24.45 -19.74 -24.86
C ASP A 500 -24.74 -18.26 -25.17
N ASN A 501 -23.68 -17.44 -25.28
CA ASN A 501 -23.73 -15.98 -25.45
C ASN A 501 -24.33 -15.21 -24.28
N ASN A 502 -24.27 -15.75 -23.06
CA ASN A 502 -24.57 -14.98 -21.88
C ASN A 502 -23.39 -14.07 -21.57
N GLU A 503 -23.66 -12.81 -21.25
CA GLU A 503 -22.65 -11.81 -20.89
C GLU A 503 -22.59 -11.63 -19.37
N TYR A 504 -21.37 -11.50 -18.84
CA TYR A 504 -21.06 -11.25 -17.44
C TYR A 504 -20.23 -9.98 -17.33
N PHE A 505 -20.66 -9.09 -16.45
CA PHE A 505 -20.06 -7.76 -16.25
C PHE A 505 -19.33 -7.69 -14.91
N PRO A 506 -18.42 -6.72 -14.73
CA PRO A 506 -17.73 -6.48 -13.46
C PRO A 506 -18.69 -6.16 -12.31
N TRP A 507 -18.16 -6.24 -11.10
CA TRP A 507 -18.83 -5.73 -9.91
C TRP A 507 -19.05 -4.21 -10.02
N LYS A 508 -20.23 -3.74 -9.62
CA LYS A 508 -20.57 -2.33 -9.56
C LYS A 508 -21.17 -1.99 -8.20
N LEU A 509 -20.66 -0.92 -7.58
CA LEU A 509 -21.23 -0.39 -6.35
C LEU A 509 -22.55 0.32 -6.62
N ASP A 510 -23.55 0.03 -5.80
CA ASP A 510 -24.80 0.81 -5.76
C ASP A 510 -24.63 1.98 -4.78
N LEU A 511 -24.43 3.20 -5.28
CA LEU A 511 -24.28 4.39 -4.45
C LEU A 511 -25.54 4.74 -3.64
N SER A 512 -26.72 4.24 -4.01
CA SER A 512 -27.93 4.38 -3.21
C SER A 512 -27.97 3.44 -2.00
N ASN A 513 -27.16 2.36 -2.05
CA ASN A 513 -26.93 1.42 -0.97
C ASN A 513 -25.43 1.02 -0.96
N PRO A 514 -24.53 1.90 -0.51
CA PRO A 514 -23.08 1.77 -0.71
C PRO A 514 -22.43 0.62 0.06
N VAL A 515 -23.18 -0.22 0.73
CA VAL A 515 -22.74 -1.48 1.35
C VAL A 515 -22.99 -2.70 0.45
N SER A 516 -23.59 -2.53 -0.71
CA SER A 516 -23.96 -3.62 -1.62
C SER A 516 -23.36 -3.43 -3.00
N TYR A 517 -22.70 -4.46 -3.49
CA TYR A 517 -22.24 -4.56 -4.88
C TYR A 517 -23.11 -5.55 -5.65
N THR A 518 -23.42 -5.23 -6.89
CA THR A 518 -24.21 -6.08 -7.76
C THR A 518 -23.39 -6.49 -8.99
N HIS A 519 -23.51 -7.77 -9.37
CA HIS A 519 -23.18 -8.18 -10.72
C HIS A 519 -24.30 -7.73 -11.66
N LEU A 520 -24.01 -6.84 -12.59
CA LEU A 520 -24.95 -6.55 -13.67
C LEU A 520 -24.97 -7.75 -14.63
N ARG A 521 -26.11 -8.44 -14.72
CA ARG A 521 -26.40 -9.34 -15.83
C ARG A 521 -26.98 -8.51 -16.97
N ALA A 522 -26.76 -8.93 -18.24
CA ALA A 522 -27.19 -8.20 -19.45
C ALA A 522 -28.71 -7.87 -19.53
N HIS A 523 -29.51 -8.32 -18.58
CA HIS A 523 -30.96 -8.13 -18.55
C HIS A 523 -31.45 -7.17 -17.47
N GLU A 524 -30.57 -6.49 -16.74
CA GLU A 524 -30.96 -5.59 -15.64
C GLU A 524 -30.72 -4.08 -15.96
N THR A 525 -30.70 -3.73 -17.23
CA THR A 525 -30.66 -2.30 -17.66
C THR A 525 -32.07 -1.76 -17.91
#